data_99f454b6d24bdfd83d66ad9e815c7974
#
_entry.id   99f454b6d24bdfd83d66ad9e815c7974
#
_cell.length_a   1.000
_cell.length_b   1.000
_cell.length_c   1.000
_cell.angle_alpha   90.00
_cell.angle_beta   90.00
_cell.angle_gamma   90.00
#
_symmetry.space_group_name_H-M   'P 1'
#
loop_
_entity.id
_entity.type
_entity.pdbx_description
1 polymer ?
#
loop_
_entity_poly.entity_id
_entity_poly.type
_entity_poly.pdbx_seq_one_letter_code
_entity_poly.pdbx_strand_id
1 'polypeptide(L)'
;LVGGGGDVMMQKGDMIYQNGATAHIHLAHIPEVVVSRIPQYFRTLNDLFQTGETVINSQSLGKILQITPAQIRKDLSYFGKYGKQGKGYKVENLLDALRGVLGLDREWKVAVIGVGRLGRAIIGYPGFGPDGFKIVASFDEDPRQVGHSRFQPCSVCPPSKPY
;
A
#
# COMPACT_ATOMS: atom_id res chain seq x y z
N LEU A 1 11.12 12.30 33.15
CA LEU A 1 9.89 11.65 33.61
C LEU A 1 8.96 11.41 32.40
N VAL A 2 8.81 10.10 32.11
CA VAL A 2 7.64 9.38 31.61
C VAL A 2 7.15 9.83 30.22
N GLY A 3 7.31 9.11 29.12
CA GLY A 3 6.89 7.74 28.90
C GLY A 3 5.40 7.74 28.50
N GLY A 4 5.12 7.72 27.21
CA GLY A 4 3.79 7.56 26.65
C GLY A 4 3.92 6.82 25.33
N GLY A 5 4.37 5.55 25.36
CA GLY A 5 4.18 4.61 24.29
C GLY A 5 2.72 4.21 24.27
N GLY A 6 1.97 4.71 23.31
CA GLY A 6 0.62 4.21 23.02
C GLY A 6 0.74 2.84 22.40
N ASP A 7 0.49 1.80 23.19
CA ASP A 7 0.25 0.45 22.70
C ASP A 7 -0.97 0.46 21.78
N VAL A 8 -0.72 0.32 20.49
CA VAL A 8 -1.78 0.05 19.51
C VAL A 8 -2.15 -1.42 19.68
N MET A 9 -3.15 -1.69 20.51
CA MET A 9 -3.82 -2.99 20.50
C MET A 9 -4.49 -3.16 19.13
N MET A 10 -3.87 -3.95 18.27
CA MET A 10 -4.51 -4.46 17.07
C MET A 10 -5.59 -5.45 17.48
N GLN A 11 -6.83 -5.01 17.57
CA GLN A 11 -7.97 -5.92 17.49
C GLN A 11 -8.14 -6.31 16.02
N LYS A 12 -8.25 -7.62 15.79
CA LYS A 12 -8.43 -8.24 14.48
C LYS A 12 -9.63 -7.61 13.76
N GLY A 13 -9.40 -6.72 12.79
CA GLY A 13 -10.46 -6.25 11.89
C GLY A 13 -10.65 -4.74 11.73
N ASP A 14 -10.07 -3.88 12.56
CA ASP A 14 -10.33 -2.44 12.50
C ASP A 14 -9.06 -1.65 12.12
N MET A 15 -9.04 -1.12 10.90
CA MET A 15 -8.09 -0.05 10.56
C MET A 15 -8.74 1.31 10.84
N ILE A 16 -8.19 2.03 11.81
CA ILE A 16 -8.63 3.39 12.16
C ILE A 16 -7.75 4.38 11.40
N TYR A 17 -8.34 5.14 10.47
CA TYR A 17 -7.69 6.28 9.84
C TYR A 17 -7.98 7.54 10.66
N GLN A 18 -6.94 8.17 11.18
CA GLN A 18 -7.03 9.48 11.82
C GLN A 18 -6.98 10.57 10.76
N ASN A 19 -8.11 10.95 10.19
CA ASN A 19 -8.36 12.27 9.60
C ASN A 19 -9.87 12.46 9.44
N GLY A 20 -10.56 12.74 10.54
CA GLY A 20 -11.87 13.42 10.54
C GLY A 20 -13.09 12.71 9.91
N ALA A 21 -12.93 11.57 9.27
CA ALA A 21 -14.01 10.72 8.78
C ALA A 21 -13.72 9.27 9.15
N THR A 22 -14.32 8.81 10.23
CA THR A 22 -14.23 7.42 10.69
C THR A 22 -14.98 6.53 9.70
N ALA A 23 -14.30 6.05 8.67
CA ALA A 23 -14.79 4.95 7.85
C ALA A 23 -14.23 3.66 8.45
N HIS A 24 -15.03 2.97 9.24
CA HIS A 24 -14.72 1.60 9.67
C HIS A 24 -14.76 0.68 8.44
N ILE A 25 -13.60 0.37 7.89
CA ILE A 25 -13.49 -0.61 6.82
C ILE A 25 -13.32 -1.97 7.48
N HIS A 26 -14.40 -2.74 7.55
CA HIS A 26 -14.33 -4.13 7.96
C HIS A 26 -13.72 -4.97 6.83
N LEU A 27 -12.39 -5.06 6.77
CA LEU A 27 -11.66 -5.85 5.76
C LEU A 27 -12.06 -7.34 5.76
N ALA A 28 -12.59 -7.84 6.87
CA ALA A 28 -13.01 -9.24 7.00
C ALA A 28 -14.19 -9.66 6.09
N HIS A 29 -14.86 -8.70 5.42
CA HIS A 29 -16.02 -8.97 4.57
C HIS A 29 -15.84 -8.55 3.12
N ILE A 30 -14.62 -8.11 2.73
CA ILE A 30 -14.36 -7.73 1.34
C ILE A 30 -14.03 -8.99 0.54
N PRO A 31 -14.77 -9.31 -0.53
CA PRO A 31 -14.46 -10.47 -1.36
C PRO A 31 -13.04 -10.36 -1.96
N GLU A 32 -12.32 -11.48 -2.00
CA GLU A 32 -10.97 -11.55 -2.53
C GLU A 32 -10.86 -11.00 -3.96
N VAL A 33 -11.86 -11.24 -4.78
CA VAL A 33 -11.96 -10.70 -6.15
C VAL A 33 -12.03 -9.18 -6.18
N VAL A 34 -12.55 -8.53 -5.13
CA VAL A 34 -12.54 -7.05 -5.01
C VAL A 34 -11.15 -6.59 -4.62
N VAL A 35 -10.54 -7.26 -3.62
CA VAL A 35 -9.18 -6.96 -3.14
C VAL A 35 -8.17 -7.02 -4.29
N SER A 36 -8.26 -8.03 -5.16
CA SER A 36 -7.36 -8.19 -6.30
C SER A 36 -7.47 -7.08 -7.36
N ARG A 37 -8.59 -6.34 -7.41
CA ARG A 37 -8.79 -5.20 -8.33
C ARG A 37 -8.34 -3.86 -7.75
N ILE A 38 -8.16 -3.73 -6.43
CA ILE A 38 -7.78 -2.45 -5.79
C ILE A 38 -6.49 -1.86 -6.36
N PRO A 39 -5.40 -2.64 -6.57
CA PRO A 39 -4.18 -2.09 -7.14
C PRO A 39 -4.39 -1.48 -8.54
N GLN A 40 -5.28 -2.07 -9.33
CA GLN A 40 -5.60 -1.55 -10.66
C GLN A 40 -6.40 -0.24 -10.57
N TYR A 41 -7.39 -0.16 -9.68
CA TYR A 41 -8.11 1.09 -9.40
C TYR A 41 -7.14 2.18 -8.95
N PHE A 42 -6.25 1.86 -8.01
CA PHE A 42 -5.28 2.82 -7.47
C PHE A 42 -4.35 3.38 -8.56
N ARG A 43 -3.75 2.52 -9.39
CA ARG A 43 -2.86 2.95 -10.48
C ARG A 43 -3.60 3.88 -11.45
N THR A 44 -4.77 3.48 -11.93
CA THR A 44 -5.56 4.30 -12.87
C THR A 44 -5.95 5.65 -12.28
N LEU A 45 -6.35 5.69 -11.02
CA LEU A 45 -6.68 6.95 -10.34
C LEU A 45 -5.45 7.82 -10.12
N ASN A 46 -4.30 7.22 -9.82
CA ASN A 46 -3.05 7.95 -9.67
C ASN A 46 -2.61 8.58 -11.00
N ASP A 47 -2.71 7.86 -12.12
CA ASP A 47 -2.41 8.38 -13.45
C ASP A 47 -3.36 9.55 -13.81
N LEU A 48 -4.65 9.42 -13.51
CA LEU A 48 -5.63 10.49 -13.70
C LEU A 48 -5.33 11.72 -12.85
N PHE A 49 -4.92 11.52 -11.60
CA PHE A 49 -4.51 12.60 -10.70
C PHE A 49 -3.30 13.35 -11.24
N GLN A 50 -2.29 12.62 -11.74
CA GLN A 50 -1.08 13.22 -12.35
C GLN A 50 -1.40 14.01 -13.63
N THR A 51 -2.45 13.64 -14.36
CA THR A 51 -2.92 14.40 -15.54
C THR A 51 -3.86 15.55 -15.20
N GLY A 52 -4.13 15.80 -13.90
CA GLY A 52 -4.95 16.92 -13.43
C GLY A 52 -6.45 16.64 -13.37
N GLU A 53 -6.86 15.40 -13.54
CA GLU A 53 -8.26 15.02 -13.39
C GLU A 53 -8.69 15.07 -11.92
N THR A 54 -9.71 15.88 -11.63
CA THR A 54 -10.19 16.07 -10.25
C THR A 54 -11.41 15.23 -9.92
N VAL A 55 -12.19 14.85 -10.92
CA VAL A 55 -13.43 14.10 -10.75
C VAL A 55 -13.56 13.04 -11.86
N ILE A 56 -13.92 11.83 -11.48
CA ILE A 56 -14.21 10.74 -12.41
C ILE A 56 -15.54 10.07 -12.06
N ASN A 57 -16.26 9.58 -13.06
CA ASN A 57 -17.46 8.79 -12.84
C ASN A 57 -17.21 7.30 -13.13
N SER A 58 -18.13 6.44 -12.67
CA SER A 58 -17.99 4.99 -12.87
C SER A 58 -18.05 4.55 -14.34
N GLN A 59 -18.64 5.36 -15.23
CA GLN A 59 -18.67 5.03 -16.67
C GLN A 59 -17.32 5.26 -17.31
N SER A 60 -16.69 6.42 -17.04
CA SER A 60 -15.37 6.75 -17.56
C SER A 60 -14.31 5.79 -16.99
N LEU A 61 -14.34 5.55 -15.66
CA LEU A 61 -13.45 4.61 -15.02
C LEU A 61 -13.64 3.18 -15.57
N GLY A 62 -14.90 2.79 -15.83
CA GLY A 62 -15.23 1.49 -16.40
C GLY A 62 -14.70 1.29 -17.82
N LYS A 63 -14.72 2.33 -18.64
CA LYS A 63 -14.13 2.31 -19.98
C LYS A 63 -12.62 2.09 -19.94
N ILE A 64 -11.93 2.78 -19.03
CA ILE A 64 -10.46 2.64 -18.88
C ILE A 64 -10.10 1.24 -18.40
N LEU A 65 -10.81 0.74 -17.39
CA LEU A 65 -10.50 -0.52 -16.71
C LEU A 65 -11.15 -1.75 -17.36
N GLN A 66 -12.04 -1.55 -18.36
CA GLN A 66 -12.86 -2.61 -18.98
C GLN A 66 -13.72 -3.37 -17.94
N ILE A 67 -14.21 -2.64 -16.94
CA ILE A 67 -15.08 -3.15 -15.88
C ILE A 67 -16.43 -2.42 -15.97
N THR A 68 -17.54 -3.13 -15.73
CA THR A 68 -18.84 -2.50 -15.79
C THR A 68 -19.01 -1.41 -14.73
N PRO A 69 -19.70 -0.30 -15.01
CA PRO A 69 -19.94 0.76 -14.03
C PRO A 69 -20.65 0.27 -12.76
N ALA A 70 -21.52 -0.74 -12.90
CA ALA A 70 -22.21 -1.36 -11.77
C ALA A 70 -21.22 -2.10 -10.85
N GLN A 71 -20.27 -2.83 -11.43
CA GLN A 71 -19.23 -3.53 -10.67
C GLN A 71 -18.31 -2.55 -9.94
N ILE A 72 -17.89 -1.48 -10.60
CA ILE A 72 -17.08 -0.41 -9.99
C ILE A 72 -17.81 0.20 -8.78
N ARG A 73 -19.08 0.55 -8.93
CA ARG A 73 -19.87 1.09 -7.81
C ARG A 73 -19.96 0.11 -6.65
N LYS A 74 -20.17 -1.18 -6.95
CA LYS A 74 -20.20 -2.24 -5.94
C LYS A 74 -18.85 -2.39 -5.25
N ASP A 75 -17.75 -2.47 -6.00
CA ASP A 75 -16.40 -2.61 -5.45
C ASP A 75 -16.03 -1.42 -4.55
N LEU A 76 -16.24 -0.20 -5.03
CA LEU A 76 -15.93 1.00 -4.26
C LEU A 76 -16.81 1.19 -3.03
N SER A 77 -18.02 0.62 -3.01
CA SER A 77 -18.91 0.70 -1.84
C SER A 77 -18.38 -0.04 -0.61
N TYR A 78 -17.47 -0.99 -0.77
CA TYR A 78 -16.81 -1.67 0.35
C TYR A 78 -15.87 -0.74 1.15
N PHE A 79 -15.37 0.32 0.52
CA PHE A 79 -14.39 1.24 1.11
C PHE A 79 -15.01 2.54 1.64
N GLY A 80 -16.30 2.75 1.41
CA GLY A 80 -17.05 3.91 1.90
C GLY A 80 -17.94 4.57 0.85
N LYS A 81 -18.57 5.68 1.23
CA LYS A 81 -19.47 6.44 0.35
C LYS A 81 -18.71 7.62 -0.29
N TYR A 82 -17.90 7.36 -1.31
CA TYR A 82 -17.07 8.37 -1.96
C TYR A 82 -17.75 9.12 -3.11
N GLY A 83 -18.84 8.59 -3.66
CA GLY A 83 -19.58 9.21 -4.78
C GLY A 83 -20.87 9.85 -4.33
N LYS A 84 -21.16 11.06 -4.84
CA LYS A 84 -22.54 11.61 -4.84
C LYS A 84 -23.19 11.21 -6.15
N GLN A 85 -24.45 10.77 -6.07
CA GLN A 85 -25.24 10.40 -7.24
C GLN A 85 -25.25 11.55 -8.26
N GLY A 86 -24.86 11.28 -9.50
CA GLY A 86 -24.75 12.27 -10.58
C GLY A 86 -23.49 13.15 -10.58
N LYS A 87 -22.66 13.16 -9.51
CA LYS A 87 -21.46 14.01 -9.42
C LYS A 87 -20.14 13.28 -9.58
N GLY A 88 -20.16 11.93 -9.62
CA GLY A 88 -18.96 11.10 -9.69
C GLY A 88 -18.16 11.05 -8.38
N TYR A 89 -16.89 10.70 -8.48
CA TYR A 89 -15.92 10.56 -7.39
C TYR A 89 -14.86 11.63 -7.51
N LYS A 90 -14.52 12.28 -6.40
CA LYS A 90 -13.29 13.07 -6.32
C LYS A 90 -12.09 12.14 -6.36
N VAL A 91 -11.21 12.32 -7.34
CA VAL A 91 -10.05 11.45 -7.58
C VAL A 91 -9.15 11.39 -6.35
N GLU A 92 -8.81 12.54 -5.77
CA GLU A 92 -7.98 12.66 -4.57
C GLU A 92 -8.55 11.85 -3.38
N ASN A 93 -9.84 12.05 -3.06
CA ASN A 93 -10.47 11.36 -1.93
C ASN A 93 -10.49 9.83 -2.11
N LEU A 94 -10.68 9.39 -3.36
CA LEU A 94 -10.70 7.96 -3.66
C LEU A 94 -9.29 7.36 -3.61
N LEU A 95 -8.28 8.11 -4.07
CA LEU A 95 -6.87 7.72 -3.93
C LEU A 95 -6.46 7.55 -2.46
N ASP A 96 -6.81 8.51 -1.61
CA ASP A 96 -6.46 8.45 -0.18
C ASP A 96 -7.10 7.25 0.50
N ALA A 97 -8.36 6.97 0.17
CA ALA A 97 -9.04 5.79 0.66
C ALA A 97 -8.34 4.49 0.22
N LEU A 98 -7.98 4.38 -1.06
CA LEU A 98 -7.31 3.20 -1.57
C LEU A 98 -5.87 3.06 -1.08
N ARG A 99 -5.15 4.18 -0.87
CA ARG A 99 -3.82 4.18 -0.20
C ARG A 99 -3.90 3.50 1.15
N GLY A 100 -4.89 3.89 1.94
CA GLY A 100 -5.09 3.28 3.22
C GLY A 100 -5.38 1.79 3.16
N VAL A 101 -6.26 1.36 2.25
CA VAL A 101 -6.58 -0.06 2.05
C VAL A 101 -5.34 -0.86 1.62
N LEU A 102 -4.50 -0.29 0.78
CA LEU A 102 -3.24 -0.89 0.32
C LEU A 102 -2.12 -0.76 1.36
N GLY A 103 -2.33 -0.02 2.45
CA GLY A 103 -1.31 0.24 3.45
C GLY A 103 -0.16 1.12 2.95
N LEU A 104 -0.39 1.94 1.91
CA LEU A 104 0.59 2.86 1.33
C LEU A 104 0.64 4.22 2.07
N ASP A 105 -0.12 4.36 3.14
CA ASP A 105 -0.20 5.51 4.03
C ASP A 105 0.83 5.48 5.17
N ARG A 106 1.66 4.41 5.23
CA ARG A 106 2.65 4.17 6.27
C ARG A 106 3.95 3.61 5.71
N GLU A 107 5.04 3.80 6.47
CA GLU A 107 6.33 3.20 6.14
C GLU A 107 6.37 1.72 6.56
N TRP A 108 6.66 0.84 5.60
CA TRP A 108 6.89 -0.57 5.84
C TRP A 108 8.38 -0.86 5.91
N LYS A 109 8.83 -1.41 7.03
CA LYS A 109 10.19 -1.88 7.18
C LYS A 109 10.31 -3.25 6.53
N VAL A 110 11.20 -3.36 5.53
CA VAL A 110 11.39 -4.56 4.71
C VAL A 110 12.77 -5.13 4.96
N ALA A 111 12.84 -6.45 5.15
CA ALA A 111 14.09 -7.20 5.16
C ALA A 111 14.20 -8.02 3.86
N VAL A 112 15.36 -7.99 3.22
CA VAL A 112 15.64 -8.77 2.01
C VAL A 112 16.46 -9.98 2.39
N ILE A 113 15.98 -11.17 2.04
CA ILE A 113 16.69 -12.45 2.27
C ILE A 113 17.17 -12.96 0.91
N GLY A 114 18.50 -13.14 0.78
CA GLY A 114 19.16 -13.44 -0.48
C GLY A 114 19.60 -12.18 -1.22
N VAL A 115 20.89 -11.85 -1.12
CA VAL A 115 21.49 -10.65 -1.76
C VAL A 115 22.22 -11.04 -3.08
N GLY A 116 21.71 -12.01 -3.78
CA GLY A 116 22.13 -12.37 -5.14
C GLY A 116 21.78 -11.27 -6.15
N ARG A 117 21.77 -11.62 -7.44
CA ARG A 117 21.48 -10.64 -8.51
C ARG A 117 20.14 -9.92 -8.32
N LEU A 118 19.07 -10.65 -8.01
CA LEU A 118 17.73 -10.09 -7.80
C LEU A 118 17.68 -9.27 -6.50
N GLY A 119 18.18 -9.79 -5.39
CA GLY A 119 18.20 -9.07 -4.11
C GLY A 119 18.91 -7.74 -4.20
N ARG A 120 20.05 -7.67 -4.89
CA ARG A 120 20.77 -6.40 -5.14
C ARG A 120 19.97 -5.44 -6.01
N ALA A 121 19.30 -5.95 -7.04
CA ALA A 121 18.43 -5.12 -7.89
C ALA A 121 17.28 -4.52 -7.08
N ILE A 122 16.66 -5.31 -6.20
CA ILE A 122 15.60 -4.87 -5.28
C ILE A 122 16.14 -3.81 -4.31
N ILE A 123 17.27 -4.08 -3.65
CA ILE A 123 17.89 -3.15 -2.68
C ILE A 123 18.26 -1.82 -3.35
N GLY A 124 18.73 -1.87 -4.60
CA GLY A 124 19.12 -0.69 -5.38
C GLY A 124 17.98 0.05 -6.07
N TYR A 125 16.75 -0.47 -6.02
CA TYR A 125 15.63 0.14 -6.72
C TYR A 125 15.09 1.38 -5.98
N PRO A 126 15.13 2.57 -6.61
CA PRO A 126 14.75 3.81 -5.93
C PRO A 126 13.24 3.98 -5.74
N GLY A 127 12.40 3.17 -6.40
CA GLY A 127 10.94 3.29 -6.37
C GLY A 127 10.30 2.81 -5.08
N PHE A 128 10.98 2.01 -4.27
CA PHE A 128 10.39 1.49 -3.04
C PHE A 128 10.15 2.56 -1.96
N GLY A 129 11.04 3.56 -1.84
CA GLY A 129 10.90 4.63 -0.85
C GLY A 129 9.63 5.47 -1.05
N PRO A 130 9.38 6.00 -2.25
CA PRO A 130 8.13 6.71 -2.57
C PRO A 130 6.87 5.88 -2.36
N ASP A 131 6.95 4.55 -2.53
CA ASP A 131 5.84 3.63 -2.31
C ASP A 131 5.67 3.20 -0.83
N GLY A 132 6.44 3.81 0.09
CA GLY A 132 6.34 3.56 1.52
C GLY A 132 7.10 2.33 2.01
N PHE A 133 7.98 1.73 1.20
CA PHE A 133 8.80 0.60 1.62
C PHE A 133 10.24 1.03 1.91
N LYS A 134 10.69 0.77 3.14
CA LYS A 134 12.06 1.05 3.59
C LYS A 134 12.82 -0.24 3.85
N ILE A 135 13.85 -0.49 3.07
CA ILE A 135 14.72 -1.64 3.32
C ILE A 135 15.59 -1.32 4.53
N VAL A 136 15.39 -2.07 5.61
CA VAL A 136 16.08 -1.87 6.89
C VAL A 136 17.11 -2.96 7.20
N ALA A 137 17.03 -4.11 6.53
CA ALA A 137 17.96 -5.21 6.70
C ALA A 137 18.09 -6.02 5.41
N SER A 138 19.25 -6.67 5.25
CA SER A 138 19.47 -7.67 4.22
C SER A 138 20.28 -8.83 4.79
N PHE A 139 19.95 -10.05 4.35
CA PHE A 139 20.56 -11.29 4.84
C PHE A 139 20.99 -12.13 3.64
N ASP A 140 22.16 -12.77 3.74
CA ASP A 140 22.66 -13.74 2.76
C ASP A 140 23.44 -14.85 3.45
N GLU A 141 23.45 -16.05 2.89
CA GLU A 141 24.26 -17.15 3.38
C GLU A 141 25.75 -17.03 3.01
N ASP A 142 26.05 -16.28 1.91
CA ASP A 142 27.41 -16.05 1.45
C ASP A 142 28.04 -14.85 2.19
N PRO A 143 29.06 -15.09 3.07
CA PRO A 143 29.74 -14.02 3.82
C PRO A 143 30.32 -12.91 2.94
N ARG A 144 30.62 -13.23 1.65
CA ARG A 144 31.17 -12.24 0.70
C ARG A 144 30.15 -11.20 0.27
N GLN A 145 28.86 -11.45 0.49
CA GLN A 145 27.77 -10.51 0.21
C GLN A 145 27.56 -9.52 1.37
N VAL A 146 28.17 -9.79 2.53
CA VAL A 146 28.08 -8.97 3.72
C VAL A 146 28.98 -7.74 3.57
N GLY A 147 28.43 -6.54 3.68
CA GLY A 147 29.22 -5.29 3.69
C GLY A 147 29.29 -4.52 2.37
N HIS A 148 28.64 -4.96 1.29
CA HIS A 148 28.64 -4.26 0.01
C HIS A 148 27.44 -3.33 -0.23
N SER A 149 26.60 -3.03 0.79
CA SER A 149 25.48 -2.12 0.60
C SER A 149 25.93 -0.65 0.62
N ARG A 150 25.70 0.08 -0.47
CA ARG A 150 25.89 1.53 -0.60
C ARG A 150 24.89 2.36 0.22
N PHE A 151 24.07 1.74 1.02
CA PHE A 151 23.11 2.39 1.91
C PHE A 151 23.54 2.14 3.36
N GLN A 152 23.41 3.17 4.20
CA GLN A 152 23.79 3.19 5.62
C GLN A 152 23.42 1.91 6.37
N PRO A 153 24.15 1.59 7.42
CA PRO A 153 24.44 0.22 7.85
C PRO A 153 23.18 -0.54 8.22
N CYS A 154 22.64 -1.29 7.27
CA CYS A 154 21.90 -2.47 7.62
C CYS A 154 22.95 -3.47 8.14
N SER A 155 22.94 -3.73 9.44
CA SER A 155 23.70 -4.82 10.02
C SER A 155 23.25 -6.11 9.32
N VAL A 156 24.09 -6.64 8.44
CA VAL A 156 23.90 -7.98 7.92
C VAL A 156 24.22 -8.92 9.07
N CYS A 157 23.21 -9.45 9.72
CA CYS A 157 23.39 -10.52 10.69
C CYS A 157 23.51 -11.85 9.92
N PRO A 158 24.54 -12.66 10.14
CA PRO A 158 24.57 -14.04 9.67
C PRO A 158 23.38 -14.80 10.31
N PRO A 159 22.75 -15.75 9.59
CA PRO A 159 21.70 -16.57 10.17
C PRO A 159 22.23 -17.24 11.43
N SER A 160 21.54 -17.06 12.55
CA SER A 160 21.82 -17.84 13.76
C SER A 160 21.69 -19.31 13.40
N LYS A 161 22.73 -20.10 13.70
CA LYS A 161 22.74 -21.56 13.48
C LYS A 161 21.45 -22.14 14.05
N PRO A 162 20.74 -23.02 13.32
CA PRO A 162 19.64 -23.77 13.91
C PRO A 162 20.19 -24.66 15.03
N TYR A 163 19.48 -24.66 16.14
CA TYR A 163 19.68 -25.59 17.25
C TYR A 163 19.35 -27.02 16.85
#